data_d2dd599629c55d969a83ad002104edc5
#
_entry.id   d2dd599629c55d969a83ad002104edc5
#
_cell.length_a   1.000
_cell.length_b   1.000
_cell.length_c   1.000
_cell.angle_alpha   90.00
_cell.angle_beta   90.00
_cell.angle_gamma   90.00
#
_symmetry.space_group_name_H-M   'P 1'
#
loop_
_entity.id
_entity.type
_entity.pdbx_description
1 polymer ?
#
loop_
_entity_poly.entity_id
_entity_poly.type
_entity_poly.pdbx_seq_one_letter_code
_entity_poly.pdbx_strand_id
1 'polypeptide(L)'
;KFSALALATSVLTTPVQAVEIEVGYAYSSLFDVTMERLIPEFKKAHPDIDVKFRATYENYEDGTNTILRESVAGDLPDVTFQGLNRQALLVEKGIAKSLEPFIAAEADFAKDGYHQAMLDLGTFNGEVYGLPYSVSLPVGYYNMDNLNAVGITELPTTWDEVIAACHTLMKAGHKTPMWWGWSVTGNWFFQALMWSQGEPILKDGKVNFDGEAGLAALEQMKKLFRECDMPN
;
A
#
# COMPACT_ATOMS: atom_id res chain seq x y z
N LYS A 1 -56.50 54.76 -11.73
CA LYS A 1 -56.23 53.41 -11.20
C LYS A 1 -55.08 52.83 -12.04
N PHE A 2 -53.88 52.81 -11.48
CA PHE A 2 -52.70 52.15 -12.07
C PHE A 2 -52.56 50.79 -11.38
N SER A 3 -52.72 49.69 -12.18
CA SER A 3 -52.42 48.35 -11.72
C SER A 3 -50.94 48.06 -11.96
N ALA A 4 -50.17 47.85 -10.90
CA ALA A 4 -48.81 47.40 -11.00
C ALA A 4 -48.80 45.87 -11.17
N LEU A 5 -48.27 45.43 -12.34
CA LEU A 5 -48.06 44.03 -12.63
C LEU A 5 -46.73 43.59 -12.03
N ALA A 6 -46.75 42.84 -10.94
CA ALA A 6 -45.55 42.26 -10.36
C ALA A 6 -45.11 41.07 -11.18
N LEU A 7 -43.96 41.17 -11.87
CA LEU A 7 -43.32 40.08 -12.56
C LEU A 7 -42.57 39.21 -11.53
N ALA A 8 -43.10 38.05 -11.21
CA ALA A 8 -42.41 37.06 -10.39
C ALA A 8 -41.40 36.33 -11.24
N THR A 9 -40.12 36.64 -11.11
CA THR A 9 -39.01 35.90 -11.69
C THR A 9 -38.80 34.62 -10.89
N SER A 10 -39.33 33.50 -11.38
CA SER A 10 -38.99 32.17 -10.85
C SER A 10 -37.57 31.81 -11.28
N VAL A 11 -36.64 31.82 -10.31
CA VAL A 11 -35.29 31.26 -10.50
C VAL A 11 -35.45 29.74 -10.59
N LEU A 12 -35.37 29.19 -11.79
CA LEU A 12 -35.27 27.77 -12.00
C LEU A 12 -33.86 27.33 -11.55
N THR A 13 -33.78 26.85 -10.30
CA THR A 13 -32.61 26.12 -9.84
C THR A 13 -32.62 24.74 -10.51
N THR A 14 -31.86 24.58 -11.58
CA THR A 14 -31.55 23.24 -12.10
C THR A 14 -30.81 22.49 -11.00
N PRO A 15 -31.23 21.27 -10.61
CA PRO A 15 -30.45 20.47 -9.71
C PRO A 15 -29.09 20.20 -10.37
N VAL A 16 -28.01 20.61 -9.72
CA VAL A 16 -26.66 20.18 -10.12
C VAL A 16 -26.64 18.68 -9.89
N GLN A 17 -26.58 17.93 -10.97
CA GLN A 17 -26.43 16.48 -10.90
C GLN A 17 -25.01 16.21 -10.34
N ALA A 18 -24.93 15.44 -9.25
CA ALA A 18 -23.64 15.06 -8.68
C ALA A 18 -22.80 14.32 -9.74
N VAL A 19 -21.52 14.66 -9.78
CA VAL A 19 -20.56 13.90 -10.61
C VAL A 19 -20.31 12.56 -9.91
N GLU A 20 -20.46 11.49 -10.64
CA GLU A 20 -20.15 10.14 -10.13
C GLU A 20 -18.70 9.80 -10.47
N ILE A 21 -17.94 9.33 -9.46
CA ILE A 21 -16.60 8.79 -9.65
C ILE A 21 -16.57 7.33 -9.19
N GLU A 22 -15.90 6.50 -9.97
CA GLU A 22 -15.73 5.08 -9.69
C GLU A 22 -14.34 4.81 -9.08
N VAL A 23 -14.33 4.06 -7.97
CA VAL A 23 -13.12 3.78 -7.20
C VAL A 23 -12.92 2.27 -7.07
N GLY A 24 -11.72 1.78 -7.43
CA GLY A 24 -11.31 0.39 -7.27
C GLY A 24 -10.24 0.24 -6.19
N TYR A 25 -10.36 -0.76 -5.32
CA TYR A 25 -9.36 -1.10 -4.30
C TYR A 25 -9.32 -2.60 -4.04
N ALA A 26 -8.25 -3.06 -3.39
CA ALA A 26 -8.05 -4.47 -3.04
C ALA A 26 -8.24 -4.70 -1.54
N TYR A 27 -8.30 -5.98 -1.13
CA TYR A 27 -8.31 -6.40 0.28
C TYR A 27 -9.47 -5.82 1.09
N SER A 28 -10.71 -6.21 0.76
CA SER A 28 -11.90 -5.74 1.46
C SER A 28 -11.80 -5.90 2.98
N SER A 29 -11.29 -7.04 3.45
CA SER A 29 -11.11 -7.31 4.89
C SER A 29 -10.20 -6.31 5.63
N LEU A 30 -9.32 -5.61 4.91
CA LEU A 30 -8.42 -4.60 5.48
C LEU A 30 -8.96 -3.18 5.32
N PHE A 31 -9.59 -2.88 4.20
CA PHE A 31 -9.86 -1.49 3.82
C PHE A 31 -11.33 -1.09 3.82
N ASP A 32 -12.31 -2.01 3.81
CA ASP A 32 -13.73 -1.66 3.80
C ASP A 32 -14.09 -0.70 4.96
N VAL A 33 -13.68 -1.02 6.18
CA VAL A 33 -13.95 -0.17 7.36
C VAL A 33 -13.35 1.24 7.20
N THR A 34 -12.21 1.35 6.54
CA THR A 34 -11.57 2.66 6.28
C THR A 34 -12.37 3.43 5.24
N MET A 35 -12.75 2.79 4.14
CA MET A 35 -13.54 3.41 3.07
C MET A 35 -14.91 3.85 3.58
N GLU A 36 -15.60 2.99 4.36
CA GLU A 36 -16.89 3.32 4.98
C GLU A 36 -16.83 4.55 5.88
N ARG A 37 -15.70 4.81 6.54
CA ARG A 37 -15.48 5.99 7.38
C ARG A 37 -15.10 7.22 6.59
N LEU A 38 -14.33 7.08 5.52
CA LEU A 38 -13.85 8.20 4.71
C LEU A 38 -14.94 8.80 3.83
N ILE A 39 -15.80 7.98 3.24
CA ILE A 39 -16.81 8.45 2.27
C ILE A 39 -17.80 9.48 2.86
N PRO A 40 -18.35 9.31 4.07
CA PRO A 40 -19.22 10.33 4.66
C PRO A 40 -18.53 11.68 4.87
N GLU A 41 -17.24 11.67 5.24
CA GLU A 41 -16.47 12.91 5.42
C GLU A 41 -16.13 13.56 4.07
N PHE A 42 -15.76 12.76 3.07
CA PHE A 42 -15.57 13.22 1.70
C PHE A 42 -16.85 13.86 1.14
N LYS A 43 -18.00 13.20 1.32
CA LYS A 43 -19.29 13.72 0.83
C LYS A 43 -19.72 15.03 1.51
N LYS A 44 -19.32 15.25 2.77
CA LYS A 44 -19.54 16.55 3.45
C LYS A 44 -18.72 17.67 2.82
N ALA A 45 -17.46 17.39 2.45
CA ALA A 45 -16.58 18.35 1.80
C ALA A 45 -16.95 18.58 0.33
N HIS A 46 -17.43 17.53 -0.35
CA HIS A 46 -17.74 17.52 -1.78
C HIS A 46 -19.16 16.99 -2.01
N PRO A 47 -20.21 17.78 -1.68
CA PRO A 47 -21.60 17.33 -1.79
C PRO A 47 -22.07 17.10 -3.23
N ASP A 48 -21.33 17.61 -4.21
CA ASP A 48 -21.54 17.50 -5.64
C ASP A 48 -20.85 16.30 -6.28
N ILE A 49 -20.14 15.45 -5.48
CA ILE A 49 -19.46 14.25 -5.97
C ILE A 49 -20.05 13.01 -5.27
N ASP A 50 -20.43 12.02 -6.06
CA ASP A 50 -20.84 10.70 -5.59
C ASP A 50 -19.74 9.68 -5.87
N VAL A 51 -19.31 8.94 -4.83
CA VAL A 51 -18.29 7.89 -4.94
C VAL A 51 -18.97 6.55 -5.04
N LYS A 52 -18.66 5.79 -6.08
CA LYS A 52 -19.05 4.39 -6.26
C LYS A 52 -17.84 3.49 -6.18
N PHE A 53 -17.93 2.46 -5.35
CA PHE A 53 -16.92 1.42 -5.34
C PHE A 53 -17.26 0.34 -6.35
N ARG A 54 -16.25 -0.05 -7.14
CA ARG A 54 -16.30 -1.27 -7.95
C ARG A 54 -16.15 -2.51 -7.06
N ALA A 55 -16.37 -3.70 -7.61
CA ALA A 55 -16.09 -4.95 -6.90
C ALA A 55 -14.62 -4.96 -6.43
N THR A 56 -14.42 -5.28 -5.15
CA THR A 56 -13.10 -5.26 -4.53
C THR A 56 -12.20 -6.33 -5.14
N TYR A 57 -10.98 -5.97 -5.50
CA TYR A 57 -9.97 -6.90 -5.99
C TYR A 57 -9.52 -7.84 -4.85
N GLU A 58 -9.20 -9.08 -5.18
CA GLU A 58 -8.70 -10.04 -4.20
C GLU A 58 -7.38 -9.56 -3.58
N ASN A 59 -6.48 -9.07 -4.42
CA ASN A 59 -5.18 -8.54 -4.05
C ASN A 59 -4.71 -7.51 -5.09
N TYR A 60 -3.54 -6.89 -4.87
CA TYR A 60 -3.02 -5.88 -5.81
C TYR A 60 -2.65 -6.45 -7.19
N GLU A 61 -2.27 -7.73 -7.28
CA GLU A 61 -1.97 -8.36 -8.57
C GLU A 61 -3.24 -8.56 -9.40
N ASP A 62 -4.30 -9.03 -8.74
CA ASP A 62 -5.62 -9.15 -9.35
C ASP A 62 -6.14 -7.77 -9.79
N GLY A 63 -6.00 -6.76 -8.92
CA GLY A 63 -6.35 -5.37 -9.24
C GLY A 63 -5.62 -4.86 -10.48
N THR A 64 -4.30 -5.02 -10.56
CA THR A 64 -3.52 -4.59 -11.72
C THR A 64 -3.95 -5.33 -12.99
N ASN A 65 -4.14 -6.65 -12.92
CA ASN A 65 -4.57 -7.45 -14.06
C ASN A 65 -5.99 -7.06 -14.52
N THR A 66 -6.86 -6.70 -13.59
CA THR A 66 -8.21 -6.20 -13.90
C THR A 66 -8.14 -4.86 -14.61
N ILE A 67 -7.37 -3.90 -14.10
CA ILE A 67 -7.15 -2.60 -14.76
C ILE A 67 -6.57 -2.75 -16.18
N LEU A 68 -5.63 -3.68 -16.37
CA LEU A 68 -5.08 -3.95 -17.72
C LEU A 68 -6.15 -4.48 -18.68
N ARG A 69 -7.07 -5.35 -18.24
CA ARG A 69 -8.18 -5.82 -19.07
C ARG A 69 -9.20 -4.72 -19.36
N GLU A 70 -9.57 -3.96 -18.33
CA GLU A 70 -10.52 -2.84 -18.44
C GLU A 70 -9.99 -1.72 -19.33
N SER A 71 -8.68 -1.46 -19.31
CA SER A 71 -8.06 -0.47 -20.21
C SER A 71 -8.27 -0.79 -21.69
N VAL A 72 -8.25 -2.08 -22.06
CA VAL A 72 -8.52 -2.51 -23.43
C VAL A 72 -10.01 -2.35 -23.80
N ALA A 73 -10.90 -2.54 -22.82
CA ALA A 73 -12.33 -2.36 -22.98
C ALA A 73 -12.77 -0.88 -22.96
N GLY A 74 -11.90 0.03 -22.51
CA GLY A 74 -12.24 1.44 -22.31
C GLY A 74 -13.13 1.68 -21.09
N ASP A 75 -13.08 0.79 -20.09
CA ASP A 75 -13.93 0.78 -18.90
C ASP A 75 -13.06 0.87 -17.62
N LEU A 76 -12.22 1.89 -17.54
CA LEU A 76 -11.37 2.13 -16.38
C LEU A 76 -12.14 2.85 -15.26
N PRO A 77 -11.86 2.54 -13.96
CA PRO A 77 -12.30 3.38 -12.88
C PRO A 77 -11.59 4.75 -12.94
N ASP A 78 -12.19 5.77 -12.33
CA ASP A 78 -11.58 7.09 -12.23
C ASP A 78 -10.39 7.09 -11.27
N VAL A 79 -10.47 6.33 -10.17
CA VAL A 79 -9.42 6.17 -9.16
C VAL A 79 -9.23 4.69 -8.83
N THR A 80 -7.98 4.27 -8.66
CA THR A 80 -7.67 2.92 -8.23
C THR A 80 -6.52 2.89 -7.23
N PHE A 81 -6.65 2.05 -6.20
CA PHE A 81 -5.59 1.78 -5.24
C PHE A 81 -4.79 0.57 -5.69
N GLN A 82 -3.50 0.79 -5.94
CA GLN A 82 -2.62 -0.22 -6.52
C GLN A 82 -1.41 -0.50 -5.62
N GLY A 83 -0.83 -1.68 -5.76
CA GLY A 83 0.42 -2.01 -5.10
C GLY A 83 1.60 -1.19 -5.61
N LEU A 84 2.48 -0.74 -4.72
CA LEU A 84 3.66 0.06 -5.06
C LEU A 84 4.53 -0.59 -6.14
N ASN A 85 4.67 -1.92 -6.10
CA ASN A 85 5.44 -2.71 -7.06
C ASN A 85 4.74 -2.90 -8.42
N ARG A 86 3.53 -2.39 -8.60
CA ARG A 86 2.72 -2.54 -9.83
C ARG A 86 2.53 -1.23 -10.59
N GLN A 87 2.78 -0.10 -9.97
CA GLN A 87 2.53 1.22 -10.56
C GLN A 87 3.35 1.45 -11.83
N ALA A 88 4.63 1.07 -11.86
CA ALA A 88 5.49 1.23 -13.03
C ALA A 88 4.84 0.67 -14.31
N LEU A 89 4.21 -0.50 -14.23
CA LEU A 89 3.54 -1.12 -15.37
C LEU A 89 2.36 -0.26 -15.89
N LEU A 90 1.57 0.33 -14.98
CA LEU A 90 0.45 1.19 -15.36
C LEU A 90 0.92 2.51 -15.98
N VAL A 91 2.04 3.04 -15.51
CA VAL A 91 2.69 4.23 -16.09
C VAL A 91 3.25 3.92 -17.48
N GLU A 92 4.00 2.83 -17.64
CA GLU A 92 4.57 2.39 -18.92
C GLU A 92 3.49 2.11 -19.99
N LYS A 93 2.32 1.64 -19.57
CA LYS A 93 1.17 1.41 -20.47
C LYS A 93 0.34 2.67 -20.74
N GLY A 94 0.68 3.82 -20.13
CA GLY A 94 -0.06 5.06 -20.29
C GLY A 94 -1.47 5.04 -19.68
N ILE A 95 -1.72 4.11 -18.74
CA ILE A 95 -3.00 3.98 -18.02
C ILE A 95 -3.05 4.97 -16.86
N ALA A 96 -1.99 5.00 -16.04
CA ALA A 96 -1.89 5.99 -14.98
C ALA A 96 -1.60 7.39 -15.55
N LYS A 97 -2.24 8.40 -14.97
CA LYS A 97 -2.02 9.81 -15.36
C LYS A 97 -1.08 10.48 -14.37
N SER A 98 -0.26 11.40 -14.85
CA SER A 98 0.54 12.28 -14.00
C SER A 98 -0.37 13.12 -13.10
N LEU A 99 -0.03 13.18 -11.82
CA LEU A 99 -0.72 13.98 -10.81
C LEU A 99 -0.12 15.38 -10.65
N GLU A 100 0.99 15.68 -11.33
CA GLU A 100 1.68 16.99 -11.24
C GLU A 100 0.75 18.19 -11.47
N PRO A 101 -0.16 18.21 -12.47
CA PRO A 101 -1.06 19.33 -12.66
C PRO A 101 -2.02 19.55 -11.48
N PHE A 102 -2.43 18.46 -10.80
CA PHE A 102 -3.32 18.52 -9.65
C PHE A 102 -2.55 18.97 -8.41
N ILE A 103 -1.36 18.44 -8.19
CA ILE A 103 -0.45 18.84 -7.09
C ILE A 103 -0.10 20.32 -7.21
N ALA A 104 0.21 20.79 -8.42
CA ALA A 104 0.52 22.20 -8.65
C ALA A 104 -0.67 23.15 -8.45
N ALA A 105 -1.89 22.65 -8.62
CA ALA A 105 -3.12 23.41 -8.39
C ALA A 105 -3.51 23.45 -6.90
N GLU A 106 -3.00 22.54 -6.07
CA GLU A 106 -3.29 22.46 -4.65
C GLU A 106 -2.36 23.39 -3.85
N ALA A 107 -2.91 24.53 -3.40
CA ALA A 107 -2.10 25.58 -2.77
C ALA A 107 -1.41 25.14 -1.47
N ASP A 108 -1.99 24.19 -0.76
CA ASP A 108 -1.54 23.75 0.56
C ASP A 108 -0.96 22.32 0.55
N PHE A 109 -0.68 21.73 -0.62
CA PHE A 109 -0.19 20.34 -0.77
C PHE A 109 1.01 20.04 0.16
N ALA A 110 1.93 20.98 0.31
CA ALA A 110 3.06 20.80 1.23
C ALA A 110 2.66 20.69 2.71
N LYS A 111 1.45 21.17 3.08
CA LYS A 111 0.90 21.09 4.44
C LYS A 111 0.12 19.81 4.69
N ASP A 112 -0.24 19.07 3.63
CA ASP A 112 -0.96 17.80 3.74
C ASP A 112 -0.14 16.69 4.38
N GLY A 113 1.17 16.94 4.59
CA GLY A 113 2.02 16.09 5.40
C GLY A 113 2.56 14.86 4.66
N TYR A 114 2.53 14.84 3.34
CA TYR A 114 3.18 13.78 2.55
C TYR A 114 4.69 13.83 2.75
N HIS A 115 5.26 12.76 3.29
CA HIS A 115 6.70 12.63 3.41
C HIS A 115 7.33 12.37 2.04
N GLN A 116 8.43 13.07 1.70
CA GLN A 116 9.06 12.98 0.39
C GLN A 116 9.38 11.53 -0.02
N ALA A 117 9.97 10.73 0.88
CA ALA A 117 10.26 9.33 0.60
C ALA A 117 9.01 8.47 0.26
N MET A 118 7.81 8.90 0.67
CA MET A 118 6.57 8.24 0.30
C MET A 118 6.08 8.68 -1.07
N LEU A 119 6.25 9.96 -1.42
CA LEU A 119 5.96 10.48 -2.76
C LEU A 119 6.89 9.85 -3.80
N ASP A 120 8.17 9.65 -3.45
CA ASP A 120 9.16 9.04 -4.33
C ASP A 120 8.75 7.62 -4.76
N LEU A 121 8.00 6.89 -3.94
CA LEU A 121 7.47 5.56 -4.29
C LEU A 121 6.44 5.60 -5.43
N GLY A 122 5.73 6.71 -5.58
CA GLY A 122 4.76 6.96 -6.67
C GLY A 122 5.31 7.79 -7.82
N THR A 123 6.63 8.09 -7.80
CA THR A 123 7.29 8.95 -8.78
C THR A 123 7.98 8.12 -9.86
N PHE A 124 7.66 8.38 -11.12
CA PHE A 124 8.25 7.72 -12.28
C PHE A 124 8.65 8.78 -13.31
N ASN A 125 9.87 8.67 -13.86
CA ASN A 125 10.40 9.61 -14.85
C ASN A 125 10.36 11.09 -14.40
N GLY A 126 10.42 11.33 -13.09
CA GLY A 126 10.40 12.69 -12.51
C GLY A 126 9.02 13.28 -12.28
N GLU A 127 7.94 12.51 -12.49
CA GLU A 127 6.56 12.92 -12.24
C GLU A 127 5.87 11.99 -11.24
N VAL A 128 4.97 12.53 -10.42
CA VAL A 128 4.15 11.76 -9.47
C VAL A 128 2.93 11.18 -10.20
N TYR A 129 2.77 9.85 -10.17
CA TYR A 129 1.63 9.12 -10.74
C TYR A 129 0.74 8.47 -9.69
N GLY A 130 1.18 8.46 -8.42
CA GLY A 130 0.40 7.91 -7.33
C GLY A 130 0.73 8.58 -6.01
N LEU A 131 -0.31 8.90 -5.23
CA LEU A 131 -0.15 9.37 -3.86
C LEU A 131 -0.11 8.18 -2.90
N PRO A 132 0.70 8.23 -1.82
CA PRO A 132 0.76 7.16 -0.84
C PRO A 132 -0.53 7.12 -0.03
N TYR A 133 -1.20 5.97 -0.04
CA TYR A 133 -2.38 5.72 0.79
C TYR A 133 -2.00 4.95 2.06
N SER A 134 -1.26 3.86 1.90
CA SER A 134 -0.83 3.00 2.99
C SER A 134 0.53 2.41 2.66
N VAL A 135 1.44 2.46 3.62
CA VAL A 135 2.79 1.90 3.49
C VAL A 135 3.04 0.95 4.63
N SER A 136 3.52 -0.24 4.31
CA SER A 136 3.88 -1.26 5.29
C SER A 136 5.39 -1.52 5.24
N LEU A 137 5.96 -1.72 6.42
CA LEU A 137 7.35 -2.14 6.58
C LEU A 137 7.39 -3.47 7.33
N PRO A 138 8.34 -4.37 7.02
CA PRO A 138 8.59 -5.53 7.87
C PRO A 138 9.02 -5.06 9.26
N VAL A 139 8.33 -5.55 10.29
CA VAL A 139 8.63 -5.24 11.69
C VAL A 139 8.60 -6.51 12.52
N GLY A 140 9.41 -6.56 13.57
CA GLY A 140 9.39 -7.64 14.56
C GLY A 140 8.40 -7.35 15.69
N TYR A 141 7.48 -8.29 15.93
CA TYR A 141 6.61 -8.28 17.10
C TYR A 141 7.15 -9.30 18.10
N TYR A 142 7.37 -8.87 19.33
CA TYR A 142 7.90 -9.72 20.39
C TYR A 142 6.88 -9.91 21.49
N ASN A 143 6.59 -11.17 21.85
CA ASN A 143 5.83 -11.49 23.04
C ASN A 143 6.78 -11.40 24.25
N MET A 144 6.77 -10.27 24.93
CA MET A 144 7.66 -10.00 26.05
C MET A 144 7.41 -10.90 27.26
N ASP A 145 6.17 -11.37 27.46
CA ASP A 145 5.88 -12.30 28.57
C ASP A 145 6.62 -13.64 28.34
N ASN A 146 6.58 -14.15 27.09
CA ASN A 146 7.31 -15.37 26.76
C ASN A 146 8.84 -15.19 26.85
N LEU A 147 9.37 -14.06 26.38
CA LEU A 147 10.81 -13.76 26.46
C LEU A 147 11.28 -13.61 27.90
N ASN A 148 10.55 -12.84 28.71
CA ASN A 148 10.85 -12.63 30.13
C ASN A 148 10.79 -13.94 30.93
N ALA A 149 9.83 -14.82 30.61
CA ALA A 149 9.71 -16.12 31.30
C ALA A 149 10.93 -17.04 31.11
N VAL A 150 11.71 -16.81 30.03
CA VAL A 150 12.95 -17.55 29.75
C VAL A 150 14.19 -16.71 30.01
N GLY A 151 14.07 -15.57 30.70
CA GLY A 151 15.18 -14.70 31.13
C GLY A 151 15.73 -13.77 30.03
N ILE A 152 15.01 -13.61 28.91
CA ILE A 152 15.36 -12.65 27.84
C ILE A 152 14.61 -11.35 28.12
N THR A 153 15.31 -10.33 28.63
CA THR A 153 14.75 -9.02 29.01
C THR A 153 15.04 -7.93 27.99
N GLU A 154 16.05 -8.14 27.15
CA GLU A 154 16.44 -7.23 26.08
C GLU A 154 16.00 -7.80 24.72
N LEU A 155 15.52 -6.93 23.84
CA LEU A 155 15.11 -7.35 22.49
C LEU A 155 16.32 -7.70 21.64
N PRO A 156 16.26 -8.79 20.85
CA PRO A 156 17.28 -9.11 19.86
C PRO A 156 17.48 -7.96 18.88
N THR A 157 18.74 -7.63 18.59
CA THR A 157 19.13 -6.57 17.63
C THR A 157 19.77 -7.14 16.37
N THR A 158 20.12 -8.42 16.40
CA THR A 158 20.71 -9.16 15.28
C THR A 158 19.94 -10.45 15.01
N TRP A 159 20.08 -10.97 13.80
CA TRP A 159 19.48 -12.27 13.44
C TRP A 159 20.03 -13.44 14.26
N ASP A 160 21.30 -13.40 14.64
CA ASP A 160 21.89 -14.40 15.50
C ASP A 160 21.30 -14.38 16.90
N GLU A 161 21.02 -13.20 17.46
CA GLU A 161 20.30 -13.05 18.73
C GLU A 161 18.85 -13.52 18.63
N VAL A 162 18.16 -13.28 17.50
CA VAL A 162 16.83 -13.84 17.26
C VAL A 162 16.88 -15.37 17.27
N ILE A 163 17.85 -15.97 16.62
CA ILE A 163 18.02 -17.43 16.60
C ILE A 163 18.33 -17.96 18.01
N ALA A 164 19.20 -17.29 18.75
CA ALA A 164 19.49 -17.67 20.16
C ALA A 164 18.24 -17.60 21.02
N ALA A 165 17.39 -16.59 20.83
CA ALA A 165 16.09 -16.49 21.50
C ALA A 165 15.16 -17.64 21.10
N CYS A 166 15.09 -18.00 19.80
CA CYS A 166 14.34 -19.17 19.34
C CYS A 166 14.79 -20.45 20.07
N HIS A 167 16.09 -20.72 20.13
CA HIS A 167 16.64 -21.90 20.80
C HIS A 167 16.29 -21.93 22.29
N THR A 168 16.31 -20.77 22.95
CA THR A 168 15.95 -20.64 24.39
C THR A 168 14.47 -20.93 24.59
N LEU A 169 13.61 -20.37 23.77
CA LEU A 169 12.16 -20.62 23.79
C LEU A 169 11.83 -22.09 23.49
N MET A 170 12.48 -22.71 22.51
CA MET A 170 12.27 -24.13 22.20
C MET A 170 12.67 -25.04 23.35
N LYS A 171 13.79 -24.76 24.05
CA LYS A 171 14.18 -25.48 25.26
C LYS A 171 13.16 -25.35 26.40
N ALA A 172 12.42 -24.25 26.44
CA ALA A 172 11.32 -24.02 27.38
C ALA A 172 10.01 -24.66 26.94
N GLY A 173 9.96 -25.31 25.77
CA GLY A 173 8.80 -26.04 25.27
C GLY A 173 7.92 -25.29 24.26
N HIS A 174 8.33 -24.11 23.80
CA HIS A 174 7.63 -23.41 22.72
C HIS A 174 7.90 -24.13 21.38
N LYS A 175 6.84 -24.56 20.69
CA LYS A 175 6.94 -25.30 19.42
C LYS A 175 7.22 -24.42 18.22
N THR A 176 6.71 -23.18 18.23
CA THR A 176 6.87 -22.22 17.13
C THR A 176 7.30 -20.89 17.73
N PRO A 177 8.61 -20.75 18.07
CA PRO A 177 9.11 -19.54 18.73
C PRO A 177 9.15 -18.32 17.81
N MET A 178 9.12 -18.54 16.50
CA MET A 178 9.11 -17.50 15.49
C MET A 178 8.19 -17.86 14.34
N TRP A 179 7.58 -16.87 13.76
CA TRP A 179 6.80 -16.97 12.52
C TRP A 179 6.91 -15.68 11.72
N TRP A 180 6.84 -15.79 10.41
CA TRP A 180 6.59 -14.66 9.54
C TRP A 180 5.63 -15.00 8.40
N GLY A 181 4.98 -13.97 7.80
CA GLY A 181 4.07 -14.15 6.67
C GLY A 181 4.83 -14.34 5.35
N TRP A 182 5.02 -15.58 4.92
CA TRP A 182 5.61 -15.91 3.63
C TRP A 182 4.75 -15.49 2.44
N SER A 183 3.44 -15.47 2.63
CA SER A 183 2.46 -15.28 1.57
C SER A 183 2.15 -13.83 1.21
N VAL A 184 2.67 -12.87 1.95
CA VAL A 184 2.49 -11.45 1.62
C VAL A 184 3.43 -11.11 0.47
N THR A 185 2.93 -11.17 -0.79
CA THR A 185 3.72 -10.95 -1.99
C THR A 185 5.10 -11.64 -1.91
N GLY A 186 5.13 -12.95 -2.00
CA GLY A 186 6.23 -13.92 -1.81
C GLY A 186 7.70 -13.48 -1.76
N ASN A 187 8.02 -12.30 -2.25
CA ASN A 187 9.37 -11.76 -2.31
C ASN A 187 9.63 -10.56 -1.38
N TRP A 188 8.61 -10.06 -0.66
CA TRP A 188 8.73 -8.82 0.10
C TRP A 188 9.78 -8.89 1.20
N PHE A 189 9.78 -9.99 1.98
CA PHE A 189 10.78 -10.17 3.02
C PHE A 189 12.19 -10.39 2.44
N PHE A 190 12.30 -11.11 1.33
CA PHE A 190 13.56 -11.26 0.60
C PHE A 190 14.11 -9.91 0.14
N GLN A 191 13.25 -9.05 -0.43
CA GLN A 191 13.63 -7.70 -0.81
C GLN A 191 14.12 -6.88 0.39
N ALA A 192 13.42 -6.96 1.54
CA ALA A 192 13.84 -6.28 2.75
C ALA A 192 15.23 -6.74 3.24
N LEU A 193 15.53 -8.04 3.15
CA LEU A 193 16.85 -8.57 3.46
C LEU A 193 17.93 -8.10 2.48
N MET A 194 17.62 -7.97 1.19
CA MET A 194 18.52 -7.39 0.19
C MET A 194 18.84 -5.92 0.52
N TRP A 195 17.79 -5.12 0.71
CA TRP A 195 17.93 -3.70 1.04
C TRP A 195 18.65 -3.45 2.36
N SER A 196 18.47 -4.31 3.36
CA SER A 196 19.19 -4.21 4.64
C SER A 196 20.71 -4.38 4.51
N GLN A 197 21.16 -4.96 3.39
CA GLN A 197 22.57 -5.10 3.04
C GLN A 197 23.06 -3.96 2.11
N GLY A 198 22.19 -2.98 1.80
CA GLY A 198 22.50 -1.87 0.89
C GLY A 198 22.38 -2.21 -0.59
N GLU A 199 21.86 -3.40 -0.94
CA GLU A 199 21.75 -3.83 -2.33
C GLU A 199 20.27 -3.92 -2.75
N PRO A 200 19.87 -3.20 -3.83
CA PRO A 200 18.53 -3.33 -4.39
C PRO A 200 18.40 -4.62 -5.20
N ILE A 201 17.17 -5.09 -5.38
CA ILE A 201 16.88 -6.29 -6.22
C ILE A 201 17.02 -6.00 -7.73
N LEU A 202 16.92 -4.74 -8.12
CA LEU A 202 17.18 -4.26 -9.48
C LEU A 202 18.22 -3.16 -9.42
N LYS A 203 19.25 -3.23 -10.30
CA LYS A 203 20.30 -2.23 -10.43
C LYS A 203 20.49 -1.95 -11.92
N ASP A 204 20.41 -0.69 -12.30
CA ASP A 204 20.49 -0.26 -13.71
C ASP A 204 19.50 -1.00 -14.65
N GLY A 205 18.28 -1.24 -14.16
CA GLY A 205 17.23 -1.95 -14.88
C GLY A 205 17.46 -3.46 -15.06
N LYS A 206 18.47 -4.02 -14.39
CA LYS A 206 18.81 -5.45 -14.43
C LYS A 206 18.58 -6.10 -13.08
N VAL A 207 18.33 -7.40 -13.11
CA VAL A 207 18.29 -8.26 -11.92
C VAL A 207 19.62 -8.17 -11.15
N ASN A 208 19.55 -8.02 -9.83
CA ASN A 208 20.71 -7.88 -8.94
C ASN A 208 20.63 -8.82 -7.73
N PHE A 209 19.74 -9.80 -7.74
CA PHE A 209 19.58 -10.75 -6.63
C PHE A 209 20.33 -12.08 -6.84
N ASP A 210 21.07 -12.24 -7.92
CA ASP A 210 21.90 -13.42 -8.25
C ASP A 210 23.34 -13.33 -7.72
N GLY A 211 23.67 -12.25 -7.00
CA GLY A 211 24.96 -12.01 -6.38
C GLY A 211 25.04 -12.42 -4.90
N GLU A 212 26.10 -11.95 -4.21
CA GLU A 212 26.40 -12.27 -2.80
C GLU A 212 25.28 -11.85 -1.85
N ALA A 213 24.68 -10.65 -2.03
CA ALA A 213 23.60 -10.17 -1.17
C ALA A 213 22.32 -11.01 -1.30
N GLY A 214 21.99 -11.47 -2.52
CA GLY A 214 20.86 -12.36 -2.74
C GLY A 214 21.08 -13.74 -2.12
N LEU A 215 22.27 -14.29 -2.27
CA LEU A 215 22.65 -15.56 -1.62
C LEU A 215 22.57 -15.43 -0.09
N ALA A 216 23.15 -14.37 0.49
CA ALA A 216 23.12 -14.12 1.93
C ALA A 216 21.67 -13.93 2.46
N ALA A 217 20.80 -13.24 1.70
CA ALA A 217 19.38 -13.11 2.05
C ALA A 217 18.68 -14.47 2.09
N LEU A 218 18.89 -15.33 1.09
CA LEU A 218 18.32 -16.69 1.05
C LEU A 218 18.88 -17.59 2.16
N GLU A 219 20.19 -17.51 2.42
CA GLU A 219 20.80 -18.25 3.51
C GLU A 219 20.27 -17.83 4.87
N GLN A 220 20.05 -16.51 5.09
CA GLN A 220 19.46 -16.01 6.31
C GLN A 220 18.00 -16.50 6.47
N MET A 221 17.19 -16.46 5.41
CA MET A 221 15.83 -17.02 5.43
C MET A 221 15.86 -18.51 5.79
N LYS A 222 16.71 -19.29 5.13
CA LYS A 222 16.87 -20.72 5.37
C LYS A 222 17.35 -21.02 6.79
N LYS A 223 18.26 -20.19 7.33
CA LYS A 223 18.77 -20.31 8.69
C LYS A 223 17.67 -20.10 9.70
N LEU A 224 16.91 -19.00 9.59
CA LEU A 224 15.77 -18.72 10.46
C LEU A 224 14.71 -19.81 10.42
N PHE A 225 14.38 -20.30 9.20
CA PHE A 225 13.41 -21.36 9.03
C PHE A 225 13.82 -22.64 9.77
N ARG A 226 15.09 -23.04 9.69
CA ARG A 226 15.61 -24.27 10.28
C ARG A 226 15.86 -24.14 11.78
N GLU A 227 16.48 -23.05 12.20
CA GLU A 227 16.94 -22.86 13.59
C GLU A 227 15.80 -22.43 14.53
N CYS A 228 14.74 -21.83 13.99
CA CYS A 228 13.57 -21.42 14.74
C CYS A 228 12.35 -22.35 14.57
N ASP A 229 12.53 -23.53 13.93
CA ASP A 229 11.47 -24.52 13.69
C ASP A 229 10.17 -23.86 13.16
N MET A 230 10.34 -23.00 12.14
CA MET A 230 9.23 -22.28 11.56
C MET A 230 8.35 -23.21 10.73
N PRO A 231 7.01 -23.10 10.83
CA PRO A 231 6.11 -23.89 9.98
C PRO A 231 6.22 -23.47 8.50
N ASN A 232 5.99 -24.44 7.61
CA ASN A 232 5.91 -24.20 6.16
C ASN A 232 4.67 -23.40 5.77
#